data_71d21cc7f91c4e52a09a21ab31aeff84
#
_entry.id   71d21cc7f91c4e52a09a21ab31aeff84
#
_cell.length_a   1.000
_cell.length_b   1.000
_cell.length_c   1.000
_cell.angle_alpha   90.00
_cell.angle_beta   90.00
_cell.angle_gamma   90.00
#
_symmetry.space_group_name_H-M   'P 1'
#
loop_
_entity.id
_entity.type
_entity.pdbx_description
1 polymer ?
#
loop_
_entity_poly.entity_id
_entity_poly.type
_entity_poly.pdbx_seq_one_letter_code
_entity_poly.pdbx_strand_id
1 'polypeptide(L)'
;MSNDILFTPEEIANRLKITKNTVYEMIKRGDIHAHRIGKHLRISESQYEIFILESKGAENIYEASIVEENNNILATVGLVSFHVNTELRGACKVSIRPEDIILSKGEFVSSARNMHKGNVTNIIVDGQSSKVVLDIGIPIVALITKRSLDEMKIEIGSELYVVFKTMSITVYR
;
A
#
# COMPACT_ATOMS: atom_id res chain seq x y z
N MET A 1 -13.99 -16.36 -8.72
CA MET A 1 -13.70 -15.52 -9.90
C MET A 1 -13.87 -14.07 -9.48
N SER A 2 -12.80 -13.32 -9.44
CA SER A 2 -12.92 -11.87 -9.28
C SER A 2 -13.56 -11.31 -10.54
N ASN A 3 -14.71 -10.69 -10.39
CA ASN A 3 -15.38 -9.95 -11.46
C ASN A 3 -14.60 -8.63 -11.66
N ASP A 4 -13.37 -8.75 -12.16
CA ASP A 4 -12.49 -7.59 -12.37
C ASP A 4 -13.06 -6.79 -13.54
N ILE A 5 -13.42 -5.55 -13.30
CA ILE A 5 -13.92 -4.65 -14.33
C ILE A 5 -12.79 -4.37 -15.31
N LEU A 6 -13.07 -4.45 -16.61
CA LEU A 6 -12.09 -4.23 -17.66
C LEU A 6 -12.34 -2.88 -18.34
N PHE A 7 -11.37 -2.00 -18.28
CA PHE A 7 -11.39 -0.68 -18.94
C PHE A 7 -10.72 -0.70 -20.31
N THR A 8 -11.22 0.10 -21.21
CA THR A 8 -10.53 0.45 -22.45
C THR A 8 -9.45 1.51 -22.21
N PRO A 9 -8.43 1.63 -23.09
CA PRO A 9 -7.47 2.73 -22.99
C PRO A 9 -8.13 4.12 -23.01
N GLU A 10 -9.26 4.27 -23.66
CA GLU A 10 -10.01 5.54 -23.72
C GLU A 10 -10.69 5.87 -22.38
N GLU A 11 -11.28 4.88 -21.71
CA GLU A 11 -11.85 5.05 -20.38
C GLU A 11 -10.77 5.41 -19.34
N ILE A 12 -9.59 4.80 -19.44
CA ILE A 12 -8.44 5.16 -18.58
C ILE A 12 -7.97 6.59 -18.88
N ALA A 13 -7.86 6.97 -20.15
CA ALA A 13 -7.50 8.33 -20.56
C ALA A 13 -8.45 9.38 -19.96
N ASN A 14 -9.76 9.12 -20.01
CA ASN A 14 -10.77 9.99 -19.41
C ASN A 14 -10.64 10.08 -17.87
N ARG A 15 -10.39 8.95 -17.19
CA ARG A 15 -10.19 8.92 -15.73
C ARG A 15 -8.95 9.68 -15.29
N LEU A 16 -7.86 9.57 -16.05
CA LEU A 16 -6.58 10.23 -15.78
C LEU A 16 -6.53 11.67 -16.32
N LYS A 17 -7.54 12.11 -17.11
CA LYS A 17 -7.57 13.41 -17.80
C LYS A 17 -6.36 13.63 -18.72
N ILE A 18 -5.97 12.60 -19.45
CA ILE A 18 -4.89 12.59 -20.43
C ILE A 18 -5.41 12.11 -21.80
N THR A 19 -4.56 12.14 -22.81
CA THR A 19 -4.94 11.66 -24.14
C THR A 19 -4.87 10.14 -24.25
N LYS A 20 -5.67 9.55 -25.13
CA LYS A 20 -5.64 8.12 -25.42
C LYS A 20 -4.24 7.66 -25.88
N ASN A 21 -3.56 8.49 -26.69
CA ASN A 21 -2.19 8.21 -27.14
C ASN A 21 -1.21 8.11 -25.95
N THR A 22 -1.35 8.98 -24.95
CA THR A 22 -0.53 8.91 -23.73
C THR A 22 -0.72 7.57 -23.00
N VAL A 23 -1.96 7.07 -22.92
CA VAL A 23 -2.23 5.75 -22.31
C VAL A 23 -1.55 4.62 -23.11
N TYR A 24 -1.59 4.67 -24.45
CA TYR A 24 -0.88 3.67 -25.26
C TYR A 24 0.63 3.72 -25.07
N GLU A 25 1.23 4.91 -24.94
CA GLU A 25 2.66 5.05 -24.64
C GLU A 25 3.00 4.51 -23.23
N MET A 26 2.13 4.74 -22.25
CA MET A 26 2.30 4.18 -20.89
C MET A 26 2.24 2.65 -20.90
N ILE A 27 1.32 2.06 -21.65
CA ILE A 27 1.23 0.61 -21.82
C ILE A 27 2.50 0.08 -22.51
N LYS A 28 2.99 0.75 -23.53
CA LYS A 28 4.19 0.37 -24.28
C LYS A 28 5.45 0.41 -23.42
N ARG A 29 5.57 1.40 -22.52
CA ARG A 29 6.69 1.51 -21.56
C ARG A 29 6.56 0.54 -20.37
N GLY A 30 5.38 -0.05 -20.16
CA GLY A 30 5.11 -0.92 -19.03
C GLY A 30 4.67 -0.18 -17.75
N ASP A 31 4.37 1.12 -17.84
CA ASP A 31 3.86 1.92 -16.72
C ASP A 31 2.47 1.42 -16.28
N ILE A 32 1.66 0.98 -17.23
CA ILE A 32 0.36 0.34 -17.00
C ILE A 32 0.35 -1.02 -17.70
N HIS A 33 0.01 -2.08 -16.98
CA HIS A 33 -0.19 -3.38 -17.57
C HIS A 33 -1.57 -3.51 -18.22
N ALA A 34 -1.60 -4.00 -19.44
CA ALA A 34 -2.84 -4.24 -20.18
C ALA A 34 -2.85 -5.67 -20.74
N HIS A 35 -4.04 -6.25 -20.78
CA HIS A 35 -4.30 -7.55 -21.41
C HIS A 35 -4.82 -7.36 -22.81
N ARG A 36 -4.38 -8.22 -23.73
CA ARG A 36 -4.90 -8.25 -25.10
C ARG A 36 -6.03 -9.27 -25.19
N ILE A 37 -7.23 -8.79 -25.50
CA ILE A 37 -8.38 -9.64 -25.77
C ILE A 37 -8.73 -9.48 -27.24
N GLY A 38 -8.36 -10.47 -28.07
CA GLY A 38 -8.44 -10.36 -29.52
C GLY A 38 -7.58 -9.23 -30.06
N LYS A 39 -8.19 -8.23 -30.71
CA LYS A 39 -7.49 -7.04 -31.25
C LYS A 39 -7.51 -5.84 -30.27
N HIS A 40 -8.12 -5.99 -29.11
CA HIS A 40 -8.36 -4.89 -28.18
C HIS A 40 -7.54 -5.02 -26.92
N LEU A 41 -6.97 -3.90 -26.46
CA LEU A 41 -6.33 -3.81 -25.14
C LEU A 41 -7.39 -3.55 -24.06
N ARG A 42 -7.21 -4.19 -22.91
CA ARG A 42 -8.04 -3.99 -21.72
C ARG A 42 -7.14 -3.87 -20.50
N ILE A 43 -7.47 -2.96 -19.63
CA ILE A 43 -6.80 -2.72 -18.35
C ILE A 43 -7.79 -3.13 -17.27
N SER A 44 -7.41 -4.08 -16.42
CA SER A 44 -8.25 -4.45 -15.29
C SER A 44 -8.29 -3.34 -14.24
N GLU A 45 -9.36 -3.31 -13.45
CA GLU A 45 -9.48 -2.36 -12.34
C GLU A 45 -8.30 -2.49 -11.37
N SER A 46 -7.88 -3.69 -11.06
CA SER A 46 -6.71 -3.97 -10.22
C SER A 46 -5.42 -3.39 -10.83
N GLN A 47 -5.20 -3.49 -12.13
CA GLN A 47 -4.02 -2.90 -12.79
C GLN A 47 -4.07 -1.37 -12.78
N TYR A 48 -5.23 -0.79 -12.95
CA TYR A 48 -5.41 0.66 -12.82
C TYR A 48 -5.13 1.16 -11.41
N GLU A 49 -5.64 0.45 -10.38
CA GLU A 49 -5.38 0.79 -8.98
C GLU A 49 -3.88 0.69 -8.63
N ILE A 50 -3.19 -0.35 -9.09
CA ILE A 50 -1.74 -0.51 -8.93
C ILE A 50 -1.00 0.69 -9.56
N PHE A 51 -1.35 1.06 -10.79
CA PHE A 51 -0.76 2.23 -11.44
C PHE A 51 -0.97 3.52 -10.63
N ILE A 52 -2.17 3.75 -10.11
CA ILE A 52 -2.46 4.92 -9.26
C ILE A 52 -1.64 4.89 -7.98
N LEU A 53 -1.51 3.75 -7.33
CA LEU A 53 -0.67 3.57 -6.14
C LEU A 53 0.80 3.94 -6.42
N GLU A 54 1.36 3.38 -7.49
CA GLU A 54 2.76 3.62 -7.86
C GLU A 54 3.02 5.04 -8.35
N SER A 55 2.10 5.64 -9.10
CA SER A 55 2.26 6.98 -9.67
C SER A 55 2.18 8.13 -8.67
N LYS A 56 1.49 7.92 -7.53
CA LYS A 56 1.39 8.91 -6.44
C LYS A 56 2.62 8.98 -5.55
N GLY A 57 3.73 8.32 -5.92
CA GLY A 57 4.90 8.19 -5.06
C GLY A 57 4.51 7.46 -3.78
N ALA A 58 3.79 6.35 -3.93
CA ALA A 58 3.22 5.62 -2.82
C ALA A 58 4.31 5.21 -1.84
N GLU A 59 4.18 5.73 -0.65
CA GLU A 59 4.92 5.32 0.52
C GLU A 59 4.42 3.92 0.93
N ASN A 60 5.25 3.13 1.62
CA ASN A 60 4.93 1.77 2.07
C ASN A 60 4.63 0.77 0.94
N ILE A 61 5.46 0.78 -0.10
CA ILE A 61 5.53 -0.30 -1.10
C ILE A 61 6.81 -1.09 -0.84
N TYR A 62 6.67 -2.41 -0.75
CA TYR A 62 7.79 -3.30 -0.46
C TYR A 62 7.78 -4.53 -1.37
N GLU A 63 8.98 -4.97 -1.75
CA GLU A 63 9.18 -6.32 -2.27
C GLU A 63 8.96 -7.33 -1.15
N ALA A 64 8.17 -8.34 -1.39
CA ALA A 64 7.77 -9.32 -0.39
C ALA A 64 7.80 -10.74 -0.94
N SER A 65 7.91 -11.70 -0.04
CA SER A 65 7.65 -13.11 -0.32
C SER A 65 6.41 -13.56 0.43
N ILE A 66 5.44 -14.09 -0.30
CA ILE A 66 4.20 -14.61 0.29
C ILE A 66 4.38 -16.08 0.63
N VAL A 67 4.27 -16.40 1.90
CA VAL A 67 4.37 -17.74 2.45
C VAL A 67 3.13 -18.12 3.26
N GLU A 68 2.90 -19.41 3.42
CA GLU A 68 1.83 -19.93 4.27
C GLU A 68 2.47 -20.73 5.41
N GLU A 69 2.22 -20.31 6.64
CA GLU A 69 2.69 -20.95 7.84
C GLU A 69 1.56 -21.10 8.87
N ASN A 70 1.35 -22.32 9.37
CA ASN A 70 0.34 -22.61 10.40
C ASN A 70 -1.05 -22.02 10.07
N ASN A 71 -1.53 -22.20 8.85
CA ASN A 71 -2.79 -21.64 8.34
C ASN A 71 -2.85 -20.10 8.30
N ASN A 72 -1.71 -19.42 8.40
CA ASN A 72 -1.61 -17.97 8.20
C ASN A 72 -0.90 -17.68 6.88
N ILE A 73 -1.41 -16.73 6.14
CA ILE A 73 -0.74 -16.21 4.94
C ILE A 73 0.04 -14.97 5.37
N LEU A 74 1.34 -15.00 5.14
CA LEU A 74 2.26 -13.96 5.55
C LEU A 74 2.98 -13.37 4.35
N ALA A 75 3.13 -12.06 4.34
CA ALA A 75 4.04 -11.34 3.46
C ALA A 75 5.31 -11.00 4.24
N THR A 76 6.42 -11.61 3.88
CA THR A 76 7.73 -11.35 4.50
C THR A 76 8.45 -10.27 3.72
N VAL A 77 8.79 -9.18 4.40
CA VAL A 77 9.54 -8.03 3.91
C VAL A 77 10.80 -7.87 4.78
N GLY A 78 11.94 -8.30 4.27
CA GLY A 78 13.14 -8.38 5.10
C GLY A 78 12.95 -9.30 6.30
N LEU A 79 13.06 -8.76 7.51
CA LEU A 79 12.85 -9.50 8.77
C LEU A 79 11.44 -9.31 9.35
N VAL A 80 10.57 -8.57 8.68
CA VAL A 80 9.20 -8.28 9.15
C VAL A 80 8.21 -9.11 8.37
N SER A 81 7.21 -9.64 9.04
CA SER A 81 6.11 -10.40 8.40
C SER A 81 4.77 -9.77 8.71
N PHE A 82 3.97 -9.59 7.67
CA PHE A 82 2.61 -9.06 7.76
C PHE A 82 1.58 -10.16 7.48
N HIS A 83 0.53 -10.22 8.29
CA HIS A 83 -0.65 -11.02 7.96
C HIS A 83 -1.37 -10.40 6.76
N VAL A 84 -1.51 -11.16 5.70
CA VAL A 84 -2.15 -10.73 4.44
C VAL A 84 -3.30 -11.67 4.05
N ASN A 85 -4.19 -11.19 3.19
CA ASN A 85 -5.27 -11.97 2.61
C ASN A 85 -5.10 -12.00 1.09
N THR A 86 -4.51 -13.06 0.57
CA THR A 86 -4.22 -13.21 -0.86
C THR A 86 -4.12 -14.69 -1.25
N GLU A 87 -4.43 -15.00 -2.51
CA GLU A 87 -4.17 -16.30 -3.11
C GLU A 87 -2.78 -16.40 -3.76
N LEU A 88 -2.08 -15.27 -3.91
CA LEU A 88 -0.72 -15.23 -4.45
C LEU A 88 0.28 -15.93 -3.53
N ARG A 89 1.33 -16.48 -4.10
CA ARG A 89 2.45 -17.11 -3.38
C ARG A 89 3.78 -16.71 -4.02
N GLY A 90 4.86 -16.75 -3.23
CA GLY A 90 6.20 -16.41 -3.69
C GLY A 90 6.44 -14.91 -3.81
N ALA A 91 7.31 -14.52 -4.73
CA ALA A 91 7.70 -13.12 -4.93
C ALA A 91 6.51 -12.26 -5.38
N CYS A 92 6.24 -11.22 -4.62
CA CYS A 92 5.17 -10.24 -4.84
C CYS A 92 5.59 -8.88 -4.33
N LYS A 93 4.77 -7.87 -4.61
CA LYS A 93 4.83 -6.56 -3.95
C LYS A 93 3.67 -6.43 -2.97
N VAL A 94 3.88 -5.70 -1.90
CA VAL A 94 2.82 -5.31 -0.95
C VAL A 94 2.79 -3.79 -0.81
N SER A 95 1.60 -3.25 -0.68
CA SER A 95 1.41 -1.84 -0.42
C SER A 95 0.41 -1.61 0.70
N ILE A 96 0.68 -0.60 1.53
CA ILE A 96 -0.17 -0.18 2.64
C ILE A 96 -0.32 1.33 2.54
N ARG A 97 -1.56 1.82 2.50
CA ARG A 97 -1.78 3.27 2.49
C ARG A 97 -1.43 3.87 3.85
N PRO A 98 -0.68 4.98 3.88
CA PRO A 98 -0.31 5.63 5.14
C PRO A 98 -1.50 6.01 6.03
N GLU A 99 -2.64 6.38 5.43
CA GLU A 99 -3.88 6.73 6.12
C GLU A 99 -4.60 5.53 6.75
N ASP A 100 -4.29 4.31 6.33
CA ASP A 100 -4.85 3.09 6.92
C ASP A 100 -4.08 2.60 8.15
N ILE A 101 -2.97 3.26 8.48
CA ILE A 101 -2.12 2.94 9.62
C ILE A 101 -2.57 3.73 10.85
N ILE A 102 -2.82 3.01 11.92
CA ILE A 102 -3.10 3.56 13.24
C ILE A 102 -1.81 3.54 14.07
N LEU A 103 -1.50 4.64 14.74
CA LEU A 103 -0.42 4.70 15.73
C LEU A 103 -1.00 4.58 17.14
N SER A 104 -0.37 3.77 17.98
CA SER A 104 -0.78 3.57 19.36
C SER A 104 0.41 3.60 20.30
N LYS A 105 0.22 4.13 21.52
CA LYS A 105 1.24 4.13 22.57
C LYS A 105 1.35 2.80 23.30
N GLY A 106 0.37 1.92 23.18
CA GLY A 106 0.33 0.62 23.84
C GLY A 106 -0.39 -0.40 22.97
N GLU A 107 -0.23 -1.65 23.37
CA GLU A 107 -0.98 -2.76 22.78
C GLU A 107 -2.47 -2.67 23.14
N PHE A 108 -3.32 -3.09 22.22
CA PHE A 108 -4.76 -3.17 22.43
C PHE A 108 -5.37 -4.30 21.63
N VAL A 109 -6.49 -4.81 22.09
CA VAL A 109 -7.24 -5.87 21.40
C VAL A 109 -8.12 -5.25 20.32
N SER A 110 -7.96 -5.69 19.08
CA SER A 110 -8.73 -5.20 17.93
C SER A 110 -8.83 -6.25 16.84
N SER A 111 -9.58 -5.95 15.77
CA SER A 111 -9.63 -6.79 14.56
C SER A 111 -8.40 -6.61 13.65
N ALA A 112 -7.51 -5.68 13.95
CA ALA A 112 -6.26 -5.52 13.22
C ALA A 112 -5.26 -6.60 13.65
N ARG A 113 -4.80 -7.40 12.71
CA ARG A 113 -3.87 -8.50 12.97
C ARG A 113 -2.41 -8.10 12.86
N ASN A 114 -2.12 -6.95 12.27
CA ASN A 114 -0.78 -6.42 12.15
C ASN A 114 -0.58 -5.35 13.22
N MET A 115 0.32 -5.64 14.15
CA MET A 115 0.73 -4.73 15.22
C MET A 115 2.24 -4.89 15.41
N HIS A 116 2.99 -3.84 15.05
CA HIS A 116 4.44 -3.84 15.06
C HIS A 116 4.96 -2.68 15.89
N LYS A 117 5.85 -2.97 16.80
CA LYS A 117 6.52 -1.96 17.61
C LYS A 117 7.61 -1.27 16.78
N GLY A 118 7.69 0.03 16.86
CA GLY A 118 8.69 0.80 16.12
C GLY A 118 9.06 2.11 16.79
N ASN A 119 10.14 2.70 16.30
CA ASN A 119 10.63 3.98 16.75
C ASN A 119 10.43 5.05 15.68
N VAL A 120 9.95 6.21 16.07
CA VAL A 120 9.79 7.36 15.16
C VAL A 120 11.17 7.88 14.75
N THR A 121 11.42 7.89 13.45
CA THR A 121 12.69 8.34 12.86
C THR A 121 12.57 9.70 12.18
N ASN A 122 11.36 10.08 11.72
CA ASN A 122 11.12 11.38 11.10
C ASN A 122 9.65 11.80 11.24
N ILE A 123 9.40 13.10 11.20
CA ILE A 123 8.06 13.70 11.22
C ILE A 123 8.03 14.83 10.20
N ILE A 124 7.04 14.80 9.30
CA ILE A 124 6.84 15.82 8.28
C ILE A 124 5.43 16.37 8.46
N VAL A 125 5.32 17.64 8.85
CA VAL A 125 4.04 18.33 9.01
C VAL A 125 3.71 19.09 7.73
N ASP A 126 2.52 18.86 7.19
CA ASP A 126 1.98 19.57 6.03
C ASP A 126 0.53 20.01 6.33
N GLY A 127 0.38 21.29 6.67
CA GLY A 127 -0.93 21.85 7.05
C GLY A 127 -1.53 21.15 8.27
N GLN A 128 -2.66 20.52 8.07
CA GLN A 128 -3.41 19.81 9.13
C GLN A 128 -3.08 18.30 9.19
N SER A 129 -2.18 17.83 8.35
CA SER A 129 -1.73 16.44 8.32
C SER A 129 -0.26 16.32 8.71
N SER A 130 0.11 15.13 9.16
CA SER A 130 1.48 14.81 9.55
C SER A 130 1.82 13.40 9.09
N LYS A 131 2.94 13.27 8.40
CA LYS A 131 3.56 11.98 8.10
C LYS A 131 4.52 11.62 9.21
N VAL A 132 4.33 10.48 9.82
CA VAL A 132 5.21 9.94 10.84
C VAL A 132 5.93 8.75 10.24
N VAL A 133 7.24 8.82 10.15
CA VAL A 133 8.08 7.72 9.68
C VAL A 133 8.58 6.94 10.89
N LEU A 134 8.36 5.64 10.87
CA LEU A 134 8.82 4.73 11.94
C LEU A 134 9.70 3.63 11.36
N ASP A 135 10.61 3.13 12.17
CA ASP A 135 11.36 1.92 11.89
C ASP A 135 10.77 0.77 12.73
N ILE A 136 10.17 -0.20 12.04
CA ILE A 136 9.64 -1.45 12.62
C ILE A 136 10.52 -2.66 12.27
N GLY A 137 11.76 -2.43 11.81
CA GLY A 137 12.64 -3.36 11.10
C GLY A 137 12.71 -3.08 9.60
N ILE A 138 11.77 -2.30 9.10
CA ILE A 138 11.72 -1.62 7.82
C ILE A 138 11.11 -0.23 8.05
N PRO A 139 11.42 0.78 7.24
CA PRO A 139 10.76 2.07 7.35
C PRO A 139 9.29 1.96 6.92
N ILE A 140 8.38 2.54 7.70
CA ILE A 140 6.96 2.62 7.41
C ILE A 140 6.44 4.03 7.71
N VAL A 141 5.53 4.53 6.89
CA VAL A 141 4.96 5.87 6.99
C VAL A 141 3.50 5.79 7.37
N ALA A 142 3.12 6.46 8.44
CA ALA A 142 1.73 6.67 8.84
C ALA A 142 1.33 8.13 8.55
N LEU A 143 0.11 8.33 8.04
CA LEU A 143 -0.49 9.65 7.87
C LEU A 143 -1.54 9.87 8.94
N ILE A 144 -1.32 10.85 9.82
CA ILE A 144 -2.22 11.22 10.89
C ILE A 144 -2.54 12.72 10.85
N THR A 145 -3.52 13.17 11.62
CA THR A 145 -3.77 14.60 11.76
C THR A 145 -2.69 15.26 12.61
N LYS A 146 -2.42 16.54 12.35
CA LYS A 146 -1.52 17.33 13.22
C LYS A 146 -2.05 17.35 14.66
N ARG A 147 -3.36 17.40 14.83
CA ARG A 147 -4.00 17.33 16.16
C ARG A 147 -3.63 16.02 16.89
N SER A 148 -3.71 14.87 16.21
CA SER A 148 -3.31 13.59 16.82
C SER A 148 -1.82 13.55 17.17
N LEU A 149 -0.97 14.11 16.30
CA LEU A 149 0.47 14.23 16.57
C LEU A 149 0.72 15.00 17.89
N ASP A 150 0.05 16.13 18.06
CA ASP A 150 0.21 17.01 19.23
C ASP A 150 -0.39 16.39 20.50
N GLU A 151 -1.63 15.86 20.45
CA GLU A 151 -2.31 15.23 21.59
C GLU A 151 -1.58 13.98 22.07
N MET A 152 -1.04 13.17 21.16
CA MET A 152 -0.24 12.00 21.49
C MET A 152 1.20 12.34 21.89
N LYS A 153 1.64 13.59 21.73
CA LYS A 153 3.00 14.06 22.00
C LYS A 153 4.05 13.17 21.30
N ILE A 154 3.85 12.94 20.01
CA ILE A 154 4.75 12.13 19.20
C ILE A 154 5.95 12.97 18.81
N GLU A 155 7.15 12.45 19.10
CA GLU A 155 8.43 13.07 18.81
C GLU A 155 9.35 12.07 18.13
N ILE A 156 10.42 12.56 17.49
CA ILE A 156 11.50 11.68 17.00
C ILE A 156 12.07 10.90 18.17
N GLY A 157 12.20 9.57 18.01
CA GLY A 157 12.59 8.64 19.05
C GLY A 157 11.44 8.09 19.90
N SER A 158 10.20 8.58 19.74
CA SER A 158 9.03 7.98 20.38
C SER A 158 8.87 6.54 19.95
N GLU A 159 8.60 5.66 20.93
CA GLU A 159 8.27 4.26 20.69
C GLU A 159 6.75 4.11 20.58
N LEU A 160 6.29 3.57 19.44
CA LEU A 160 4.87 3.42 19.13
C LEU A 160 4.59 2.05 18.53
N TYR A 161 3.34 1.62 18.57
CA TYR A 161 2.83 0.51 17.80
C TYR A 161 2.22 1.01 16.49
N VAL A 162 2.61 0.39 15.40
CA VAL A 162 2.06 0.56 14.05
C VAL A 162 1.03 -0.53 13.85
N VAL A 163 -0.23 -0.14 13.67
CA VAL A 163 -1.37 -1.07 13.66
C VAL A 163 -2.16 -0.90 12.37
N PHE A 164 -2.41 -2.00 11.66
CA PHE A 164 -3.23 -2.00 10.45
C PHE A 164 -3.90 -3.35 10.20
N LYS A 165 -5.02 -3.33 9.50
CA LYS A 165 -5.78 -4.53 9.18
C LYS A 165 -5.11 -5.32 8.06
N THR A 166 -5.27 -6.63 8.08
CA THR A 166 -4.94 -7.53 6.97
C THR A 166 -5.56 -7.05 5.65
N MET A 167 -6.81 -6.54 5.71
CA MET A 167 -7.53 -6.03 4.54
C MET A 167 -7.01 -4.68 4.01
N SER A 168 -6.15 -3.99 4.75
CA SER A 168 -5.51 -2.74 4.32
C SER A 168 -4.28 -2.97 3.45
N ILE A 169 -3.84 -4.22 3.30
CA ILE A 169 -2.68 -4.58 2.49
C ILE A 169 -3.13 -5.03 1.10
N THR A 170 -2.61 -4.37 0.08
CA THR A 170 -2.74 -4.81 -1.31
C THR A 170 -1.52 -5.65 -1.68
N VAL A 171 -1.75 -6.88 -2.17
CA VAL A 171 -0.70 -7.79 -2.65
C VAL A 171 -0.83 -7.91 -4.16
N TYR A 172 0.27 -7.71 -4.89
CA TYR A 172 0.29 -7.72 -6.35
C TYR A 172 1.66 -8.14 -6.92
N ARG A 173 1.73 -8.36 -8.24
CA ARG A 173 2.95 -8.69 -8.99
C ARG A 173 3.33 -7.60 -9.97
#